data_1ce7a586c39357225ee78609d666b514
#
_entry.id   1ce7a586c39357225ee78609d666b514
#
_cell.length_a   1.000
_cell.length_b   1.000
_cell.length_c   1.000
_cell.angle_alpha   90.00
_cell.angle_beta   90.00
_cell.angle_gamma   90.00
#
_symmetry.space_group_name_H-M   'P 1'
#
loop_
_entity.id
_entity.type
_entity.pdbx_description
1 polymer ?
#
loop_
_entity_poly.entity_id
_entity_poly.type
_entity_poly.pdbx_seq_one_letter_code
_entity_poly.pdbx_strand_id
1 'polypeptide(L)'
;DSADASKHAVSNGVGVMAAASFDLGRVQRIRKLVMGLGILAVVAVAVLTQSLGGETDFHEGLEAFGLALIAICIVGRAWCSLYIGGRKKDEIVNRGPYSVSRNPLYVFSFIGAFGVGAQTGSISLAVLFLALTVAVFWFTVKREEAWLAEAFGQTYADYVARTPRFGPDFSKWRDEGTLEIRPRFFLTTLRDGLVFILAVPLFESVEKLQTIGWLAPIFHLP
;
A
#
# COMPACT_ATOMS: atom_id res chain seq x y z
N ASP A 1 17.53 -32.94 -34.42
CA ASP A 1 16.35 -32.05 -34.55
C ASP A 1 15.69 -31.67 -33.21
N SER A 2 15.73 -32.55 -32.21
CA SER A 2 15.10 -32.25 -30.89
C SER A 2 15.98 -31.35 -29.99
N ALA A 3 17.28 -31.30 -30.20
CA ALA A 3 18.21 -30.49 -29.41
C ALA A 3 18.19 -28.99 -29.79
N ASP A 4 17.78 -28.68 -31.00
CA ASP A 4 17.73 -27.30 -31.50
C ASP A 4 16.42 -26.59 -31.07
N ALA A 5 15.33 -27.33 -31.03
CA ALA A 5 14.04 -26.86 -30.50
C ALA A 5 14.11 -26.52 -28.99
N SER A 6 14.87 -27.31 -28.23
CA SER A 6 15.11 -27.08 -26.80
C SER A 6 15.92 -25.79 -26.55
N LYS A 7 16.94 -25.51 -27.37
CA LYS A 7 17.75 -24.28 -27.23
C LYS A 7 16.96 -23.02 -27.58
N HIS A 8 16.08 -23.06 -28.58
CA HIS A 8 15.21 -21.94 -28.93
C HIS A 8 14.13 -21.66 -27.87
N ALA A 9 13.57 -22.68 -27.23
CA ALA A 9 12.60 -22.53 -26.13
C ALA A 9 13.24 -21.89 -24.88
N VAL A 10 14.46 -22.30 -24.53
CA VAL A 10 15.21 -21.74 -23.39
C VAL A 10 15.65 -20.29 -23.67
N SER A 11 16.11 -19.98 -24.91
CA SER A 11 16.50 -18.64 -25.29
C SER A 11 15.33 -17.64 -25.29
N ASN A 12 14.15 -18.07 -25.76
CA ASN A 12 12.95 -17.24 -25.73
C ASN A 12 12.43 -17.01 -24.29
N GLY A 13 12.50 -18.01 -23.43
CA GLY A 13 12.12 -17.88 -22.03
C GLY A 13 12.99 -16.89 -21.24
N VAL A 14 14.30 -16.92 -21.47
CA VAL A 14 15.25 -15.99 -20.82
C VAL A 14 15.06 -14.56 -21.31
N GLY A 15 14.80 -14.37 -22.62
CA GLY A 15 14.54 -13.05 -23.21
C GLY A 15 13.25 -12.40 -22.66
N VAL A 16 12.18 -13.17 -22.54
CA VAL A 16 10.89 -12.70 -22.00
C VAL A 16 11.00 -12.38 -20.49
N MET A 17 11.72 -13.19 -19.72
CA MET A 17 11.97 -12.91 -18.29
C MET A 17 12.81 -11.64 -18.08
N ALA A 18 13.81 -11.37 -18.93
CA ALA A 18 14.64 -10.18 -18.85
C ALA A 18 13.86 -8.90 -19.21
N ALA A 19 13.00 -8.95 -20.25
CA ALA A 19 12.15 -7.82 -20.64
C ALA A 19 11.09 -7.51 -19.57
N ALA A 20 10.42 -8.53 -19.00
CA ALA A 20 9.45 -8.36 -17.92
C ALA A 20 10.09 -7.83 -16.63
N SER A 21 11.33 -8.23 -16.30
CA SER A 21 12.05 -7.72 -15.12
C SER A 21 12.44 -6.26 -15.24
N PHE A 22 12.76 -5.79 -16.45
CA PHE A 22 13.13 -4.39 -16.71
C PHE A 22 11.93 -3.45 -16.54
N ASP A 23 10.77 -3.83 -17.03
CA ASP A 23 9.54 -3.02 -16.93
C ASP A 23 9.03 -2.92 -15.47
N LEU A 24 9.07 -4.01 -14.70
CA LEU A 24 8.71 -4.01 -13.28
C LEU A 24 9.59 -3.08 -12.43
N GLY A 25 10.89 -3.00 -12.71
CA GLY A 25 11.80 -2.11 -12.00
C GLY A 25 11.49 -0.63 -12.27
N ARG A 26 11.11 -0.29 -13.49
CA ARG A 26 10.67 1.06 -13.89
C ARG A 26 9.36 1.44 -13.23
N VAL A 27 8.38 0.53 -13.24
CA VAL A 27 7.08 0.73 -12.57
C VAL A 27 7.25 0.96 -11.07
N GLN A 28 8.13 0.21 -10.41
CA GLN A 28 8.42 0.40 -8.99
C GLN A 28 9.08 1.74 -8.69
N ARG A 29 9.99 2.23 -9.54
CA ARG A 29 10.62 3.55 -9.39
C ARG A 29 9.62 4.68 -9.58
N ILE A 30 8.80 4.61 -10.63
CA ILE A 30 7.73 5.60 -10.88
C ILE A 30 6.76 5.63 -9.71
N ARG A 31 6.34 4.47 -9.18
CA ARG A 31 5.49 4.38 -8.01
C ARG A 31 6.09 5.09 -6.79
N LYS A 32 7.37 4.84 -6.48
CA LYS A 32 8.05 5.50 -5.36
C LYS A 32 8.12 7.02 -5.54
N LEU A 33 8.42 7.47 -6.76
CA LEU A 33 8.46 8.90 -7.09
C LEU A 33 7.09 9.55 -6.94
N VAL A 34 6.05 8.95 -7.53
CA VAL A 34 4.67 9.47 -7.45
C VAL A 34 4.16 9.49 -6.02
N MET A 35 4.47 8.43 -5.24
CA MET A 35 4.13 8.41 -3.81
C MET A 35 4.88 9.49 -3.03
N GLY A 36 6.17 9.67 -3.26
CA GLY A 36 6.97 10.71 -2.60
C GLY A 36 6.45 12.12 -2.92
N LEU A 37 6.15 12.40 -4.19
CA LEU A 37 5.56 13.67 -4.61
C LEU A 37 4.14 13.85 -4.03
N GLY A 38 3.34 12.78 -3.99
CA GLY A 38 2.02 12.81 -3.38
C GLY A 38 2.08 13.14 -1.89
N ILE A 39 2.96 12.49 -1.13
CA ILE A 39 3.18 12.78 0.29
C ILE A 39 3.63 14.22 0.48
N LEU A 40 4.59 14.70 -0.33
CA LEU A 40 5.07 16.07 -0.26
C LEU A 40 3.95 17.07 -0.53
N ALA A 41 3.13 16.84 -1.54
CA ALA A 41 1.99 17.70 -1.87
C ALA A 41 0.96 17.75 -0.73
N VAL A 42 0.68 16.60 -0.12
CA VAL A 42 -0.27 16.53 0.98
C VAL A 42 0.26 17.17 2.26
N VAL A 43 1.56 17.00 2.57
CA VAL A 43 2.21 17.72 3.68
C VAL A 43 2.16 19.23 3.41
N ALA A 44 2.41 19.67 2.17
CA ALA A 44 2.29 21.08 1.82
C ALA A 44 0.86 21.61 2.01
N VAL A 45 -0.16 20.83 1.62
CA VAL A 45 -1.56 21.19 1.88
C VAL A 45 -1.83 21.25 3.40
N ALA A 46 -1.36 20.28 4.18
CA ALA A 46 -1.54 20.28 5.64
C ALA A 46 -0.88 21.49 6.32
N VAL A 47 0.30 21.90 5.83
CA VAL A 47 0.97 23.13 6.33
C VAL A 47 0.17 24.40 6.04
N LEU A 48 -0.55 24.43 4.91
CA LEU A 48 -1.35 25.58 4.48
C LEU A 48 -2.78 25.57 5.05
N THR A 49 -3.20 24.48 5.67
CA THR A 49 -4.56 24.32 6.20
C THR A 49 -4.52 24.16 7.72
N GLN A 50 -5.56 24.62 8.38
CA GLN A 50 -5.82 24.39 9.79
C GLN A 50 -7.21 23.78 9.97
N SER A 51 -7.37 22.87 10.94
CA SER A 51 -8.69 22.35 11.29
C SER A 51 -9.58 23.45 11.85
N LEU A 52 -10.85 23.51 11.39
CA LEU A 52 -11.87 24.44 11.92
C LEU A 52 -12.23 24.17 13.39
N GLY A 53 -11.96 22.95 13.86
CA GLY A 53 -12.36 22.48 15.19
C GLY A 53 -11.51 23.02 16.35
N GLY A 54 -10.32 23.60 16.10
CA GLY A 54 -9.35 23.90 17.17
C GLY A 54 -9.03 22.65 18.02
N GLU A 55 -8.56 22.83 19.26
CA GLU A 55 -8.36 21.76 20.23
C GLU A 55 -9.72 21.34 20.85
N THR A 56 -10.49 20.54 20.10
CA THR A 56 -11.77 19.96 20.57
C THR A 56 -11.64 18.48 20.81
N ASP A 57 -12.51 17.91 21.65
CA ASP A 57 -12.61 16.45 21.90
C ASP A 57 -12.73 15.66 20.58
N PHE A 58 -13.33 16.25 19.55
CA PHE A 58 -13.46 15.63 18.23
C PHE A 58 -12.09 15.55 17.51
N HIS A 59 -11.29 16.60 17.57
CA HIS A 59 -9.95 16.65 16.98
C HIS A 59 -9.03 15.58 17.60
N GLU A 60 -8.93 15.57 18.92
CA GLU A 60 -8.16 14.55 19.66
C GLU A 60 -8.68 13.13 19.39
N GLY A 61 -10.00 12.95 19.32
CA GLY A 61 -10.61 11.68 18.98
C GLY A 61 -10.26 11.20 17.58
N LEU A 62 -10.22 12.10 16.59
CA LEU A 62 -9.87 11.79 15.21
C LEU A 62 -8.37 11.40 15.08
N GLU A 63 -7.48 12.09 15.78
CA GLU A 63 -6.06 11.77 15.83
C GLU A 63 -5.80 10.40 16.48
N ALA A 64 -6.42 10.14 17.64
CA ALA A 64 -6.33 8.85 18.32
C ALA A 64 -6.86 7.71 17.43
N PHE A 65 -7.98 7.93 16.74
CA PHE A 65 -8.50 6.98 15.76
C PHE A 65 -7.53 6.78 14.58
N GLY A 66 -6.96 7.87 14.06
CA GLY A 66 -5.96 7.84 13.00
C GLY A 66 -4.72 7.02 13.39
N LEU A 67 -4.24 7.20 14.62
CA LEU A 67 -3.11 6.43 15.16
C LEU A 67 -3.43 4.93 15.22
N ALA A 68 -4.62 4.57 15.67
CA ALA A 68 -5.09 3.17 15.66
C ALA A 68 -5.10 2.58 14.25
N LEU A 69 -5.56 3.33 13.24
CA LEU A 69 -5.55 2.91 11.84
C LEU A 69 -4.13 2.76 11.28
N ILE A 70 -3.18 3.63 11.67
CA ILE A 70 -1.76 3.48 11.33
C ILE A 70 -1.22 2.17 11.92
N ALA A 71 -1.51 1.87 13.18
CA ALA A 71 -1.09 0.62 13.81
C ALA A 71 -1.67 -0.62 13.08
N ILE A 72 -2.97 -0.60 12.74
CA ILE A 72 -3.63 -1.65 11.96
C ILE A 72 -2.95 -1.81 10.58
N CYS A 73 -2.61 -0.71 9.92
CA CYS A 73 -1.89 -0.73 8.65
C CYS A 73 -0.53 -1.43 8.79
N ILE A 74 0.27 -1.05 9.78
CA ILE A 74 1.61 -1.61 10.00
C ILE A 74 1.53 -3.11 10.24
N VAL A 75 0.69 -3.53 11.19
CA VAL A 75 0.51 -4.95 11.55
C VAL A 75 -0.07 -5.75 10.37
N GLY A 76 -1.11 -5.24 9.72
CA GLY A 76 -1.75 -5.92 8.59
C GLY A 76 -0.83 -6.06 7.38
N ARG A 77 -0.02 -5.04 7.06
CA ARG A 77 0.98 -5.13 5.98
C ARG A 77 2.09 -6.12 6.32
N ALA A 78 2.60 -6.10 7.55
CA ALA A 78 3.59 -7.05 8.03
C ALA A 78 3.03 -8.49 7.95
N TRP A 79 1.79 -8.69 8.39
CA TRP A 79 1.10 -9.97 8.26
C TRP A 79 0.95 -10.43 6.81
N CYS A 80 0.48 -9.58 5.90
CA CYS A 80 0.41 -9.91 4.47
C CYS A 80 1.78 -10.31 3.90
N SER A 81 2.86 -9.68 4.35
CA SER A 81 4.21 -9.96 3.85
C SER A 81 4.75 -11.33 4.27
N LEU A 82 4.21 -11.97 5.33
CA LEU A 82 4.54 -13.35 5.69
C LEU A 82 4.15 -14.33 4.59
N TYR A 83 3.02 -14.08 3.92
CA TYR A 83 2.48 -14.94 2.86
C TYR A 83 3.13 -14.67 1.49
N ILE A 84 3.27 -13.38 1.11
CA ILE A 84 3.72 -13.00 -0.23
C ILE A 84 5.24 -12.84 -0.33
N GLY A 85 5.95 -12.74 0.79
CA GLY A 85 7.36 -12.40 0.86
C GLY A 85 8.26 -13.35 0.07
N GLY A 86 8.77 -12.89 -1.07
CA GLY A 86 9.65 -13.65 -1.96
C GLY A 86 8.98 -14.68 -2.85
N ARG A 87 7.63 -14.77 -2.83
CA ARG A 87 6.84 -15.74 -3.64
C ARG A 87 6.15 -15.11 -4.85
N LYS A 88 5.99 -13.79 -4.87
CA LYS A 88 5.18 -13.04 -5.85
C LYS A 88 5.50 -13.36 -7.32
N LYS A 89 6.72 -13.82 -7.63
CA LYS A 89 7.15 -14.16 -8.99
C LYS A 89 7.12 -15.66 -9.28
N ASP A 90 7.01 -16.46 -8.27
CA ASP A 90 7.18 -17.91 -8.35
C ASP A 90 5.84 -18.64 -8.35
N GLU A 91 4.84 -18.09 -7.63
CA GLU A 91 3.51 -18.70 -7.50
C GLU A 91 2.40 -17.68 -7.27
N ILE A 92 1.15 -18.08 -7.52
CA ILE A 92 -0.04 -17.32 -7.11
C ILE A 92 -0.36 -17.65 -5.66
N VAL A 93 -0.06 -16.71 -4.76
CA VAL A 93 -0.43 -16.84 -3.35
C VAL A 93 -1.93 -16.61 -3.21
N ASN A 94 -2.66 -17.63 -2.75
CA ASN A 94 -4.12 -17.63 -2.61
C ASN A 94 -4.62 -18.11 -1.24
N ARG A 95 -3.79 -17.96 -0.20
CA ARG A 95 -4.03 -18.39 1.19
C ARG A 95 -3.86 -17.21 2.16
N GLY A 96 -4.33 -17.38 3.40
CA GLY A 96 -4.35 -16.32 4.39
C GLY A 96 -5.06 -15.06 3.87
N PRO A 97 -4.52 -13.85 4.06
CA PRO A 97 -5.14 -12.61 3.59
C PRO A 97 -5.36 -12.57 2.06
N TYR A 98 -4.57 -13.34 1.28
CA TYR A 98 -4.70 -13.42 -0.17
C TYR A 98 -5.83 -14.38 -0.63
N SER A 99 -6.45 -15.14 0.26
CA SER A 99 -7.65 -15.91 -0.06
C SER A 99 -8.91 -15.04 -0.09
N VAL A 100 -8.94 -13.97 0.70
CA VAL A 100 -10.12 -13.07 0.85
C VAL A 100 -10.02 -11.80 0.01
N SER A 101 -8.81 -11.37 -0.37
CA SER A 101 -8.56 -10.23 -1.25
C SER A 101 -7.32 -10.50 -2.09
N ARG A 102 -7.33 -10.10 -3.38
CA ARG A 102 -6.13 -10.23 -4.23
C ARG A 102 -5.04 -9.24 -3.86
N ASN A 103 -5.41 -8.13 -3.24
CA ASN A 103 -4.50 -7.03 -2.94
C ASN A 103 -4.59 -6.58 -1.47
N PRO A 104 -4.51 -7.50 -0.47
CA PRO A 104 -4.75 -7.16 0.93
C PRO A 104 -3.70 -6.17 1.47
N LEU A 105 -2.47 -6.24 0.98
CA LEU A 105 -1.40 -5.30 1.35
C LEU A 105 -1.75 -3.85 0.97
N TYR A 106 -2.43 -3.65 -0.16
CA TYR A 106 -2.92 -2.34 -0.57
C TYR A 106 -4.14 -1.89 0.24
N VAL A 107 -5.03 -2.81 0.62
CA VAL A 107 -6.17 -2.51 1.51
C VAL A 107 -5.67 -1.93 2.84
N PHE A 108 -4.68 -2.57 3.48
CA PHE A 108 -4.07 -2.03 4.69
C PHE A 108 -3.36 -0.69 4.45
N SER A 109 -2.78 -0.47 3.27
CA SER A 109 -2.18 0.83 2.91
C SER A 109 -3.24 1.93 2.78
N PHE A 110 -4.45 1.62 2.30
CA PHE A 110 -5.57 2.57 2.25
C PHE A 110 -6.03 2.97 3.64
N ILE A 111 -6.13 1.99 4.56
CA ILE A 111 -6.44 2.24 5.98
C ILE A 111 -5.38 3.15 6.60
N GLY A 112 -4.10 2.85 6.37
CA GLY A 112 -3.00 3.68 6.88
C GLY A 112 -2.97 5.09 6.30
N ALA A 113 -3.30 5.25 5.01
CA ALA A 113 -3.35 6.56 4.37
C ALA A 113 -4.43 7.45 4.99
N PHE A 114 -5.62 6.91 5.25
CA PHE A 114 -6.66 7.62 5.99
C PHE A 114 -6.16 7.97 7.39
N GLY A 115 -5.53 7.02 8.11
CA GLY A 115 -4.97 7.25 9.43
C GLY A 115 -3.93 8.36 9.47
N VAL A 116 -3.03 8.43 8.46
CA VAL A 116 -2.05 9.51 8.33
C VAL A 116 -2.74 10.86 8.10
N GLY A 117 -3.75 10.92 7.25
CA GLY A 117 -4.52 12.14 7.03
C GLY A 117 -5.29 12.58 8.28
N ALA A 118 -5.80 11.63 9.07
CA ALA A 118 -6.52 11.92 10.32
C ALA A 118 -5.63 12.56 11.41
N GLN A 119 -4.28 12.39 11.32
CA GLN A 119 -3.33 13.08 12.21
C GLN A 119 -3.28 14.60 12.00
N THR A 120 -3.97 15.14 11.00
CA THR A 120 -4.14 16.59 10.82
C THR A 120 -5.37 17.14 11.55
N GLY A 121 -6.11 16.30 12.29
CA GLY A 121 -7.38 16.66 12.91
C GLY A 121 -8.49 17.02 11.92
N SER A 122 -8.30 16.83 10.60
CA SER A 122 -9.26 17.12 9.56
C SER A 122 -9.71 15.86 8.82
N ILE A 123 -11.04 15.62 8.84
CA ILE A 123 -11.63 14.51 8.10
C ILE A 123 -11.51 14.69 6.59
N SER A 124 -11.55 15.95 6.12
CA SER A 124 -11.40 16.29 4.71
C SER A 124 -10.01 15.90 4.20
N LEU A 125 -8.96 16.17 4.98
CA LEU A 125 -7.60 15.75 4.66
C LEU A 125 -7.44 14.23 4.75
N ALA A 126 -8.04 13.58 5.74
CA ALA A 126 -8.02 12.12 5.83
C ALA A 126 -8.62 11.46 4.57
N VAL A 127 -9.75 11.96 4.09
CA VAL A 127 -10.38 11.49 2.85
C VAL A 127 -9.52 11.81 1.62
N LEU A 128 -8.87 12.98 1.57
CA LEU A 128 -7.97 13.35 0.48
C LEU A 128 -6.77 12.41 0.41
N PHE A 129 -6.12 12.10 1.54
CA PHE A 129 -5.02 11.13 1.61
C PHE A 129 -5.43 9.75 1.12
N LEU A 130 -6.60 9.28 1.56
CA LEU A 130 -7.18 8.01 1.08
C LEU A 130 -7.39 8.04 -0.43
N ALA A 131 -8.07 9.07 -0.95
CA ALA A 131 -8.42 9.17 -2.38
C ALA A 131 -7.17 9.19 -3.28
N LEU A 132 -6.16 9.99 -2.92
CA LEU A 132 -4.89 10.05 -3.65
C LEU A 132 -4.16 8.70 -3.61
N THR A 133 -4.13 8.04 -2.45
CA THR A 133 -3.49 6.73 -2.30
C THR A 133 -4.21 5.67 -3.13
N VAL A 134 -5.54 5.64 -3.10
CA VAL A 134 -6.35 4.74 -3.93
C VAL A 134 -6.07 4.99 -5.41
N ALA A 135 -6.06 6.24 -5.85
CA ALA A 135 -5.79 6.59 -7.26
C ALA A 135 -4.42 6.08 -7.73
N VAL A 136 -3.36 6.32 -6.93
CA VAL A 136 -1.99 5.87 -7.27
C VAL A 136 -1.91 4.35 -7.32
N PHE A 137 -2.47 3.67 -6.31
CA PHE A 137 -2.40 2.20 -6.27
C PHE A 137 -3.32 1.53 -7.28
N TRP A 138 -4.41 2.15 -7.68
CA TRP A 138 -5.28 1.63 -8.73
C TRP A 138 -4.52 1.33 -10.03
N PHE A 139 -3.70 2.29 -10.49
CA PHE A 139 -2.87 2.09 -11.68
C PHE A 139 -1.78 1.04 -11.45
N THR A 140 -1.17 1.02 -10.26
CA THR A 140 -0.16 0.02 -9.90
C THR A 140 -0.74 -1.38 -9.92
N VAL A 141 -1.90 -1.57 -9.26
CA VAL A 141 -2.58 -2.88 -9.17
C VAL A 141 -2.99 -3.37 -10.55
N LYS A 142 -3.55 -2.50 -11.41
CA LYS A 142 -3.91 -2.91 -12.77
C LYS A 142 -2.71 -3.43 -13.57
N ARG A 143 -1.55 -2.80 -13.43
CA ARG A 143 -0.32 -3.25 -14.10
C ARG A 143 0.23 -4.55 -13.52
N GLU A 144 0.19 -4.69 -12.19
CA GLU A 144 0.59 -5.93 -11.53
C GLU A 144 -0.34 -7.10 -11.90
N GLU A 145 -1.66 -6.87 -11.94
CA GLU A 145 -2.63 -7.89 -12.36
C GLU A 145 -2.46 -8.28 -13.83
N ALA A 146 -2.16 -7.32 -14.72
CA ALA A 146 -1.88 -7.62 -16.13
C ALA A 146 -0.63 -8.50 -16.28
N TRP A 147 0.44 -8.17 -15.55
CA TRP A 147 1.65 -9.00 -15.53
C TRP A 147 1.39 -10.41 -14.97
N LEU A 148 0.61 -10.52 -13.88
CA LEU A 148 0.24 -11.83 -13.31
C LEU A 148 -0.60 -12.66 -14.29
N ALA A 149 -1.51 -12.03 -15.04
CA ALA A 149 -2.31 -12.70 -16.05
C ALA A 149 -1.44 -13.24 -17.20
N GLU A 150 -0.43 -12.49 -17.62
CA GLU A 150 0.51 -12.93 -18.66
C GLU A 150 1.42 -14.06 -18.15
N ALA A 151 1.95 -13.92 -16.92
CA ALA A 151 2.90 -14.87 -16.36
C ALA A 151 2.28 -16.21 -15.95
N PHE A 152 1.04 -16.21 -15.44
CA PHE A 152 0.39 -17.38 -14.85
C PHE A 152 -0.86 -17.87 -15.61
N GLY A 153 -1.30 -17.15 -16.63
CA GLY A 153 -2.39 -17.57 -17.52
C GLY A 153 -3.65 -18.02 -16.80
N GLN A 154 -4.08 -19.27 -17.06
CA GLN A 154 -5.31 -19.84 -16.51
C GLN A 154 -5.32 -19.91 -14.99
N THR A 155 -4.18 -20.22 -14.37
CA THR A 155 -4.06 -20.26 -12.89
C THR A 155 -4.42 -18.91 -12.24
N TYR A 156 -4.01 -17.80 -12.87
CA TYR A 156 -4.39 -16.48 -12.39
C TYR A 156 -5.87 -16.15 -12.70
N ALA A 157 -6.39 -16.55 -13.86
CA ALA A 157 -7.80 -16.37 -14.21
C ALA A 157 -8.74 -17.07 -13.20
N ASP A 158 -8.40 -18.29 -12.79
CA ASP A 158 -9.14 -19.05 -11.77
C ASP A 158 -9.07 -18.37 -10.39
N TYR A 159 -7.94 -17.75 -10.05
CA TYR A 159 -7.80 -16.97 -8.83
C TYR A 159 -8.65 -15.70 -8.86
N VAL A 160 -8.66 -14.97 -9.97
CA VAL A 160 -9.49 -13.76 -10.18
C VAL A 160 -10.99 -14.07 -10.06
N ALA A 161 -11.43 -15.21 -10.60
CA ALA A 161 -12.84 -15.61 -10.55
C ALA A 161 -13.34 -15.86 -9.10
N ARG A 162 -12.44 -16.23 -8.20
CA ARG A 162 -12.79 -16.59 -6.81
C ARG A 162 -12.54 -15.47 -5.80
N THR A 163 -11.57 -14.60 -6.05
CA THR A 163 -11.08 -13.66 -5.04
C THR A 163 -11.28 -12.22 -5.50
N PRO A 164 -11.94 -11.36 -4.71
CA PRO A 164 -12.18 -9.96 -5.06
C PRO A 164 -10.88 -9.15 -5.08
N ARG A 165 -10.87 -8.03 -5.83
CA ARG A 165 -9.67 -7.20 -6.01
C ARG A 165 -9.21 -6.54 -4.70
N PHE A 166 -10.11 -5.89 -3.97
CA PHE A 166 -9.81 -5.14 -2.75
C PHE A 166 -10.71 -5.52 -1.58
N GLY A 167 -12.03 -5.48 -1.76
CA GLY A 167 -12.98 -5.77 -0.69
C GLY A 167 -12.79 -7.19 -0.17
N PRO A 168 -12.44 -7.39 1.12
CA PRO A 168 -12.21 -8.71 1.67
C PRO A 168 -13.53 -9.49 1.79
N ASP A 169 -13.56 -10.68 1.22
CA ASP A 169 -14.64 -11.66 1.39
C ASP A 169 -14.17 -12.73 2.37
N PHE A 170 -14.45 -12.51 3.64
CA PHE A 170 -14.01 -13.41 4.73
C PHE A 170 -14.64 -14.81 4.65
N SER A 171 -15.75 -14.99 3.93
CA SER A 171 -16.33 -16.32 3.71
C SER A 171 -15.41 -17.26 2.92
N LYS A 172 -14.44 -16.68 2.21
CA LYS A 172 -13.45 -17.40 1.39
C LYS A 172 -12.14 -17.66 2.10
N TRP A 173 -12.08 -17.41 3.40
CA TRP A 173 -10.84 -17.61 4.16
C TRP A 173 -10.34 -19.06 4.03
N ARG A 174 -9.08 -19.18 3.63
CA ARG A 174 -8.34 -20.43 3.57
C ARG A 174 -6.93 -20.20 4.07
N ASP A 175 -6.47 -21.11 4.90
CA ASP A 175 -5.10 -21.07 5.41
C ASP A 175 -4.50 -22.46 5.43
N GLU A 176 -3.20 -22.55 5.67
CA GLU A 176 -2.46 -23.77 5.83
C GLU A 176 -1.94 -23.88 7.26
N GLY A 177 -1.85 -25.12 7.77
CA GLY A 177 -1.35 -25.36 9.13
C GLY A 177 0.12 -25.00 9.32
N THR A 178 0.88 -24.85 8.23
CA THR A 178 2.30 -24.46 8.24
C THR A 178 2.59 -23.50 7.14
N LEU A 179 3.25 -22.39 7.48
CA LEU A 179 3.67 -21.35 6.52
C LEU A 179 5.21 -21.23 6.56
N GLU A 180 5.86 -21.51 5.44
CA GLU A 180 7.27 -21.18 5.27
C GLU A 180 7.43 -19.68 5.03
N ILE A 181 8.17 -19.00 5.89
CA ILE A 181 8.36 -17.55 5.82
C ILE A 181 9.81 -17.19 5.50
N ARG A 182 10.00 -16.04 4.83
CA ARG A 182 11.30 -15.39 4.63
C ARG A 182 11.39 -14.15 5.51
N PRO A 183 12.03 -14.19 6.70
CA PRO A 183 12.00 -13.12 7.70
C PRO A 183 12.43 -11.74 7.17
N ARG A 184 13.35 -11.72 6.22
CA ARG A 184 13.83 -10.49 5.59
C ARG A 184 12.70 -9.63 5.00
N PHE A 185 11.73 -10.25 4.33
CA PHE A 185 10.62 -9.51 3.71
C PHE A 185 9.65 -8.96 4.75
N PHE A 186 9.37 -9.76 5.79
CA PHE A 186 8.59 -9.32 6.94
C PHE A 186 9.21 -8.11 7.62
N LEU A 187 10.50 -8.21 8.00
CA LEU A 187 11.22 -7.12 8.67
C LEU A 187 11.32 -5.86 7.79
N THR A 188 11.52 -6.02 6.48
CA THR A 188 11.53 -4.89 5.55
C THR A 188 10.16 -4.20 5.51
N THR A 189 9.08 -4.97 5.42
CA THR A 189 7.71 -4.41 5.38
C THR A 189 7.34 -3.75 6.70
N LEU A 190 7.73 -4.35 7.82
CA LEU A 190 7.54 -3.77 9.16
C LEU A 190 8.28 -2.43 9.28
N ARG A 191 9.58 -2.41 8.94
CA ARG A 191 10.39 -1.19 8.95
C ARG A 191 9.81 -0.09 8.07
N ASP A 192 9.40 -0.43 6.84
CA ASP A 192 8.79 0.51 5.92
C ASP A 192 7.42 1.00 6.44
N GLY A 193 6.72 0.16 7.21
CA GLY A 193 5.48 0.51 7.90
C GLY A 193 5.70 1.50 9.05
N LEU A 194 6.78 1.37 9.80
CA LEU A 194 7.09 2.27 10.92
C LEU A 194 7.27 3.73 10.48
N VAL A 195 7.59 3.98 9.20
CA VAL A 195 7.66 5.34 8.64
C VAL A 195 6.32 6.07 8.76
N PHE A 196 5.19 5.36 8.75
CA PHE A 196 3.87 5.98 8.93
C PHE A 196 3.70 6.62 10.32
N ILE A 197 4.40 6.11 11.35
CA ILE A 197 4.36 6.69 12.71
C ILE A 197 4.98 8.08 12.73
N LEU A 198 5.92 8.39 11.82
CA LEU A 198 6.52 9.71 11.73
C LEU A 198 5.50 10.81 11.33
N ALA A 199 4.34 10.43 10.84
CA ALA A 199 3.25 11.37 10.58
C ALA A 199 2.81 12.08 11.88
N VAL A 200 2.76 11.37 13.01
CA VAL A 200 2.35 11.92 14.30
C VAL A 200 3.21 13.12 14.70
N PRO A 201 4.50 12.98 14.99
CA PRO A 201 5.33 14.13 15.39
C PRO A 201 5.46 15.19 14.29
N LEU A 202 5.28 14.81 13.01
CA LEU A 202 5.31 15.75 11.91
C LEU A 202 4.11 16.70 11.99
N PHE A 203 2.90 16.18 12.10
CA PHE A 203 1.69 17.02 12.12
C PHE A 203 1.53 17.76 13.44
N GLU A 204 1.87 17.17 14.58
CA GLU A 204 1.97 17.90 15.85
C GLU A 204 2.95 19.08 15.77
N SER A 205 4.08 18.90 15.08
CA SER A 205 5.06 19.98 14.87
C SER A 205 4.49 21.10 13.99
N VAL A 206 3.75 20.75 12.92
CA VAL A 206 3.10 21.72 12.04
C VAL A 206 2.04 22.54 12.82
N GLU A 207 1.20 21.87 13.59
CA GLU A 207 0.16 22.50 14.41
C GLU A 207 0.77 23.46 15.44
N LYS A 208 1.82 23.02 16.13
CA LYS A 208 2.56 23.86 17.07
C LYS A 208 3.17 25.08 16.39
N LEU A 209 3.75 24.95 15.19
CA LEU A 209 4.28 26.07 14.43
C LEU A 209 3.18 27.05 13.96
N GLN A 210 1.99 26.56 13.68
CA GLN A 210 0.82 27.39 13.35
C GLN A 210 0.34 28.14 14.60
N THR A 211 0.24 27.47 15.76
CA THR A 211 -0.20 28.09 17.02
C THR A 211 0.72 29.20 17.49
N ILE A 212 2.04 29.07 17.35
CA ILE A 212 3.02 30.11 17.72
C ILE A 212 3.16 31.21 16.63
N GLY A 213 2.42 31.10 15.51
CA GLY A 213 2.38 32.11 14.46
C GLY A 213 3.57 32.09 13.47
N TRP A 214 4.39 31.04 13.48
CA TRP A 214 5.49 30.88 12.51
C TRP A 214 5.01 30.39 11.14
N LEU A 215 3.89 29.65 11.12
CA LEU A 215 3.20 29.24 9.91
C LEU A 215 1.79 29.86 9.93
N ALA A 216 1.46 30.62 8.89
CA ALA A 216 0.12 31.19 8.74
C ALA A 216 -0.73 30.25 7.86
N PRO A 217 -1.77 29.57 8.41
CA PRO A 217 -2.69 28.80 7.60
C PRO A 217 -3.48 29.71 6.66
N ILE A 218 -3.66 29.26 5.41
CA ILE A 218 -4.41 30.02 4.39
C ILE A 218 -5.86 29.56 4.35
N PHE A 219 -6.09 28.28 4.64
CA PHE A 219 -7.42 27.66 4.57
C PHE A 219 -7.78 27.00 5.90
N HIS A 220 -9.07 27.03 6.22
CA HIS A 220 -9.64 26.32 7.36
C HIS A 220 -10.54 25.21 6.82
N LEU A 221 -10.27 23.96 7.19
CA LEU A 221 -11.00 22.77 6.72
C LEU A 221 -11.65 22.02 7.90
N PRO A 222 -12.88 21.47 7.68
CA PRO A 222 -13.52 20.62 8.66
C PRO A 222 -12.84 19.25 8.81
#